data_a1b5cc9eaaa8b6651f8df6847ec43001
#
_entry.id   a1b5cc9eaaa8b6651f8df6847ec43001
#
_cell.length_a   1.000
_cell.length_b   1.000
_cell.length_c   1.000
_cell.angle_alpha   90.00
_cell.angle_beta   90.00
_cell.angle_gamma   90.00
#
_symmetry.space_group_name_H-M   'P 1'
#
loop_
_entity.id
_entity.type
_entity.pdbx_description
1 polymer ?
#
loop_
_entity_poly.entity_id
_entity_poly.type
_entity_poly.pdbx_seq_one_letter_code
_entity_poly.pdbx_strand_id
1 'polypeptide(L)'
;MPTSGDIIHDFTGVWWLLSREDRAADGSIRVDPTLGPDAKGILTYANGRFAAQFMKRDRSDVSDTSNPSLGKNNTGAVGGYDAYFGTYSVNEKTGDVLHCLEGALTAENVGMEVSRTLTVNGDSLVIQLETTTIEGEPIVRTLTWERVA
;
A
#
# COMPACT_ATOMS: atom_id res chain seq x y z
N MET A 1 -23.56 6.73 19.14
CA MET A 1 -23.15 6.90 17.74
C MET A 1 -21.63 7.14 17.73
N PRO A 2 -20.86 6.31 17.00
CA PRO A 2 -19.41 6.50 16.96
C PRO A 2 -19.07 7.82 16.28
N THR A 3 -18.04 8.48 16.79
CA THR A 3 -17.50 9.66 16.13
C THR A 3 -16.65 9.24 14.93
N SER A 4 -16.39 10.16 14.02
CA SER A 4 -15.50 9.87 12.90
C SER A 4 -14.11 9.42 13.37
N GLY A 5 -13.66 9.91 14.55
CA GLY A 5 -12.42 9.47 15.15
C GLY A 5 -12.44 8.00 15.56
N ASP A 6 -13.54 7.49 16.09
CA ASP A 6 -13.67 6.09 16.47
C ASP A 6 -13.66 5.18 15.25
N ILE A 7 -14.30 5.57 14.16
CA ILE A 7 -14.32 4.82 12.91
C ILE A 7 -12.90 4.75 12.32
N ILE A 8 -12.16 5.85 12.39
CA ILE A 8 -10.81 5.99 11.85
C ILE A 8 -9.81 5.07 12.55
N HIS A 9 -9.98 4.87 13.86
CA HIS A 9 -9.04 4.04 14.63
C HIS A 9 -9.31 2.54 14.53
N ASP A 10 -10.37 2.12 13.86
CA ASP A 10 -10.69 0.70 13.68
C ASP A 10 -9.62 -0.05 12.87
N PHE A 11 -8.78 0.64 12.12
CA PHE A 11 -7.69 0.00 11.37
C PHE A 11 -6.39 -0.16 12.17
N THR A 12 -6.36 0.22 13.44
CA THR A 12 -5.19 -0.01 14.30
C THR A 12 -4.94 -1.51 14.46
N GLY A 13 -3.69 -1.93 14.33
CA GLY A 13 -3.30 -3.32 14.49
C GLY A 13 -2.29 -3.78 13.44
N VAL A 14 -2.14 -5.09 13.35
CA VAL A 14 -1.25 -5.74 12.40
C VAL A 14 -2.08 -6.48 11.36
N TRP A 15 -1.79 -6.24 10.09
CA TRP A 15 -2.56 -6.75 8.96
C TRP A 15 -1.66 -7.57 8.04
N TRP A 16 -2.20 -8.68 7.56
CA TRP A 16 -1.53 -9.58 6.60
C TRP A 16 -2.19 -9.47 5.24
N LEU A 17 -1.38 -9.31 4.18
CA LEU A 17 -1.88 -9.13 2.83
C LEU A 17 -2.47 -10.43 2.27
N LEU A 18 -3.74 -10.37 1.86
CA LEU A 18 -4.42 -11.49 1.21
C LEU A 18 -4.36 -11.37 -0.31
N SER A 19 -4.52 -10.17 -0.85
CA SER A 19 -4.47 -9.96 -2.30
C SER A 19 -4.10 -8.52 -2.64
N ARG A 20 -3.51 -8.34 -3.80
CA ARG A 20 -3.13 -7.06 -4.36
C ARG A 20 -3.45 -7.10 -5.86
N GLU A 21 -4.36 -6.24 -6.30
CA GLU A 21 -4.90 -6.30 -7.64
C GLU A 21 -4.89 -4.90 -8.27
N ASP A 22 -4.45 -4.82 -9.52
CA ASP A 22 -4.45 -3.60 -10.30
C ASP A 22 -5.49 -3.74 -11.41
N ARG A 23 -6.39 -2.76 -11.54
CA ARG A 23 -7.41 -2.75 -12.60
C ARG A 23 -7.28 -1.50 -13.44
N ALA A 24 -7.27 -1.70 -14.77
CA ALA A 24 -7.32 -0.61 -15.73
C ALA A 24 -8.74 -0.05 -15.85
N ALA A 25 -8.90 1.05 -16.59
CA ALA A 25 -10.19 1.73 -16.75
C ALA A 25 -11.26 0.85 -17.39
N ASP A 26 -10.85 -0.12 -18.24
CA ASP A 26 -11.77 -1.06 -18.89
C ASP A 26 -12.14 -2.26 -17.99
N GLY A 27 -11.64 -2.29 -16.74
CA GLY A 27 -11.88 -3.36 -15.79
C GLY A 27 -10.94 -4.55 -15.91
N SER A 28 -10.05 -4.57 -16.88
CA SER A 28 -9.09 -5.68 -17.03
C SER A 28 -7.97 -5.58 -15.99
N ILE A 29 -7.45 -6.75 -15.60
CA ILE A 29 -6.42 -6.85 -14.59
C ILE A 29 -5.05 -6.61 -15.22
N ARG A 30 -4.20 -5.87 -14.51
CA ARG A 30 -2.79 -5.71 -14.83
C ARG A 30 -1.97 -6.29 -13.70
N VAL A 31 -0.85 -6.92 -14.00
CA VAL A 31 0.07 -7.46 -13.01
C VAL A 31 1.27 -6.52 -12.90
N ASP A 32 1.53 -6.05 -11.68
CA ASP A 32 2.72 -5.26 -11.39
C ASP A 32 3.94 -6.20 -11.46
N PRO A 33 4.87 -5.97 -12.41
CA PRO A 33 6.01 -6.87 -12.56
C PRO A 33 7.00 -6.80 -11.39
N THR A 34 6.94 -5.73 -10.57
CA THR A 34 7.88 -5.57 -9.46
C THR A 34 7.53 -6.46 -8.27
N LEU A 35 6.25 -6.67 -8.01
CA LEU A 35 5.79 -7.50 -6.88
C LEU A 35 5.06 -8.76 -7.31
N GLY A 36 4.65 -8.85 -8.56
CA GLY A 36 3.96 -10.03 -9.10
C GLY A 36 2.49 -10.09 -8.70
N PRO A 37 1.80 -11.20 -9.07
CA PRO A 37 0.35 -11.30 -8.88
C PRO A 37 -0.07 -11.71 -7.46
N ASP A 38 0.85 -12.22 -6.64
CA ASP A 38 0.55 -12.85 -5.36
C ASP A 38 1.54 -12.43 -4.27
N ALA A 39 1.89 -11.15 -4.22
CA ALA A 39 2.85 -10.61 -3.25
C ALA A 39 2.46 -10.93 -1.81
N LYS A 40 3.47 -11.12 -0.96
CA LYS A 40 3.30 -11.14 0.50
C LYS A 40 3.40 -9.71 1.03
N GLY A 41 2.71 -9.43 2.14
CA GLY A 41 2.81 -8.12 2.76
C GLY A 41 2.35 -8.11 4.19
N ILE A 42 2.90 -7.17 4.95
CA ILE A 42 2.52 -6.90 6.33
C ILE A 42 2.39 -5.40 6.49
N LEU A 43 1.39 -4.98 7.27
CA LEU A 43 1.10 -3.58 7.52
C LEU A 43 0.74 -3.41 8.98
N THR A 44 1.31 -2.40 9.62
CA THR A 44 1.04 -2.09 11.02
C THR A 44 0.63 -0.64 11.15
N TYR A 45 -0.45 -0.39 11.90
CA TYR A 45 -0.87 0.95 12.31
C TYR A 45 -0.96 0.98 13.84
N ALA A 46 -0.27 1.91 14.46
CA ALA A 46 -0.33 2.10 15.92
C ALA A 46 0.08 3.51 16.29
N ASN A 47 -0.73 4.18 17.09
CA ASN A 47 -0.37 5.47 17.71
C ASN A 47 0.11 6.54 16.71
N GLY A 48 -0.57 6.66 15.58
CA GLY A 48 -0.22 7.66 14.55
C GLY A 48 0.98 7.28 13.69
N ARG A 49 1.53 6.08 13.87
CA ARG A 49 2.66 5.58 13.09
C ARG A 49 2.25 4.35 12.30
N PHE A 50 2.93 4.14 11.17
CA PHE A 50 2.67 2.96 10.34
C PHE A 50 3.98 2.39 9.82
N ALA A 51 3.94 1.12 9.44
CA ALA A 51 5.02 0.45 8.74
C ALA A 51 4.42 -0.55 7.76
N ALA A 52 5.00 -0.65 6.58
CA ALA A 52 4.53 -1.56 5.53
C ALA A 52 5.72 -2.23 4.86
N GLN A 53 5.57 -3.51 4.57
CA GLN A 53 6.55 -4.28 3.81
C GLN A 53 5.83 -5.18 2.82
N PHE A 54 6.40 -5.29 1.63
CA PHE A 54 5.87 -6.13 0.56
C PHE A 54 7.00 -6.91 -0.07
N MET A 55 6.72 -8.15 -0.46
CA MET A 55 7.71 -8.99 -1.12
C MET A 55 7.07 -9.80 -2.23
N LYS A 56 7.71 -9.81 -3.39
CA LYS A 56 7.35 -10.71 -4.48
C LYS A 56 7.53 -12.15 -3.97
N ARG A 57 6.54 -13.01 -4.20
CA ARG A 57 6.56 -14.35 -3.62
C ARG A 57 7.72 -15.19 -4.17
N ASP A 58 7.97 -15.12 -5.47
CA ASP A 58 9.10 -15.79 -6.10
C ASP A 58 10.14 -14.74 -6.53
N ARG A 59 11.25 -14.73 -5.85
CA ARG A 59 12.36 -13.80 -6.08
C ARG A 59 13.56 -14.45 -6.76
N SER A 60 13.41 -15.68 -7.27
CA SER A 60 14.55 -16.42 -7.82
C SER A 60 15.13 -15.77 -9.09
N ASP A 61 14.32 -15.02 -9.83
CA ASP A 61 14.70 -14.36 -11.08
C ASP A 61 14.85 -12.85 -10.95
N VAL A 62 14.85 -12.31 -9.71
CA VAL A 62 14.87 -10.87 -9.49
C VAL A 62 16.30 -10.37 -9.39
N SER A 63 16.57 -9.22 -10.05
CA SER A 63 17.84 -8.52 -9.94
C SER A 63 17.75 -7.42 -8.89
N ASP A 64 18.76 -7.31 -8.02
CA ASP A 64 18.85 -6.21 -7.05
C ASP A 64 19.07 -4.85 -7.71
N THR A 65 19.39 -4.84 -9.00
CA THR A 65 19.57 -3.61 -9.76
C THR A 65 18.33 -3.17 -10.51
N SER A 66 17.19 -3.84 -10.31
CA SER A 66 15.93 -3.45 -10.92
C SER A 66 15.55 -2.04 -10.50
N ASN A 67 15.16 -1.22 -11.47
CA ASN A 67 14.68 0.11 -11.18
C ASN A 67 13.32 0.03 -10.48
N PRO A 68 13.06 0.89 -9.48
CA PRO A 68 11.75 0.94 -8.87
C PRO A 68 10.70 1.40 -9.88
N SER A 69 9.48 0.92 -9.73
CA SER A 69 8.38 1.44 -10.53
C SER A 69 8.04 2.84 -10.03
N LEU A 70 8.15 3.82 -10.91
CA LEU A 70 7.96 5.23 -10.59
C LEU A 70 6.54 5.67 -10.95
N GLY A 71 5.55 4.98 -10.41
CA GLY A 71 4.17 5.39 -10.57
C GLY A 71 3.85 6.57 -9.66
N LYS A 72 2.94 7.43 -10.10
CA LYS A 72 2.40 8.49 -9.27
C LYS A 72 1.72 7.87 -8.05
N ASN A 73 1.96 8.44 -6.85
CA ASN A 73 1.35 7.95 -5.61
C ASN A 73 1.78 6.51 -5.27
N ASN A 74 2.95 6.09 -5.72
CA ASN A 74 3.47 4.73 -5.56
C ASN A 74 4.89 4.77 -5.01
N THR A 75 5.22 3.81 -4.15
CA THR A 75 6.52 3.77 -3.47
C THR A 75 7.60 3.02 -4.25
N GLY A 76 7.23 2.13 -5.17
CA GLY A 76 8.18 1.44 -6.04
C GLY A 76 9.03 0.38 -5.36
N ALA A 77 8.78 -0.89 -5.67
CA ALA A 77 9.58 -2.00 -5.16
C ALA A 77 10.90 -2.12 -5.92
N VAL A 78 11.95 -2.58 -5.22
CA VAL A 78 13.27 -2.84 -5.80
C VAL A 78 13.66 -4.28 -5.46
N GLY A 79 14.09 -5.04 -6.44
CA GLY A 79 14.49 -6.43 -6.22
C GLY A 79 13.35 -7.31 -5.72
N GLY A 80 12.13 -6.98 -6.07
CA GLY A 80 10.95 -7.70 -5.60
C GLY A 80 10.58 -7.43 -4.15
N TYR A 81 11.04 -6.32 -3.58
CA TYR A 81 10.79 -5.95 -2.18
C TYR A 81 10.51 -4.47 -2.06
N ASP A 82 9.59 -4.10 -1.18
CA ASP A 82 9.34 -2.71 -0.82
C ASP A 82 9.16 -2.61 0.69
N ALA A 83 9.65 -1.53 1.27
CA ALA A 83 9.54 -1.27 2.70
C ALA A 83 9.53 0.23 2.95
N TYR A 84 8.60 0.67 3.79
CA TYR A 84 8.55 2.08 4.20
C TYR A 84 7.80 2.20 5.51
N PHE A 85 8.05 3.28 6.21
CA PHE A 85 7.39 3.57 7.48
C PHE A 85 7.33 5.08 7.71
N GLY A 86 6.47 5.48 8.62
CA GLY A 86 6.35 6.89 8.97
C GLY A 86 5.14 7.16 9.83
N THR A 87 4.51 8.29 9.60
CA THR A 87 3.32 8.72 10.32
C THR A 87 2.12 8.69 9.40
N TYR A 88 0.93 8.61 9.99
CA TYR A 88 -0.30 8.72 9.23
C TYR A 88 -1.23 9.73 9.86
N SER A 89 -2.05 10.34 9.03
CA SER A 89 -3.14 11.21 9.46
C SER A 89 -4.36 10.93 8.62
N VAL A 90 -5.52 11.32 9.10
CA VAL A 90 -6.77 11.06 8.40
C VAL A 90 -7.38 12.39 7.97
N ASN A 91 -7.81 12.44 6.70
CA ASN A 91 -8.60 13.54 6.20
C ASN A 91 -10.04 13.31 6.62
N GLU A 92 -10.53 14.07 7.60
CA GLU A 92 -11.87 13.90 8.14
C GLU A 92 -12.97 14.20 7.14
N LYS A 93 -12.67 14.97 6.09
CA LYS A 93 -13.65 15.31 5.06
C LYS A 93 -13.87 14.17 4.07
N THR A 94 -12.79 13.46 3.70
CA THR A 94 -12.86 12.41 2.69
C THR A 94 -12.76 11.01 3.27
N GLY A 95 -12.23 10.87 4.50
CA GLY A 95 -11.96 9.58 5.11
C GLY A 95 -10.66 8.94 4.62
N ASP A 96 -9.94 9.60 3.73
CA ASP A 96 -8.67 9.09 3.23
C ASP A 96 -7.57 9.21 4.28
N VAL A 97 -6.64 8.26 4.24
CA VAL A 97 -5.49 8.24 5.13
C VAL A 97 -4.26 8.69 4.36
N LEU A 98 -3.57 9.68 4.92
CA LEU A 98 -2.33 10.19 4.36
C LEU A 98 -1.16 9.52 5.08
N HIS A 99 -0.30 8.86 4.31
CA HIS A 99 0.95 8.29 4.82
C HIS A 99 2.09 9.25 4.50
N CYS A 100 2.84 9.65 5.53
CA CYS A 100 4.04 10.48 5.39
C CYS A 100 5.25 9.59 5.63
N LEU A 101 6.05 9.33 4.60
CA LEU A 101 7.16 8.40 4.67
C LEU A 101 8.37 9.05 5.32
N GLU A 102 8.74 8.56 6.51
CA GLU A 102 9.97 8.98 7.20
C GLU A 102 11.15 8.08 6.85
N GLY A 103 10.87 6.84 6.44
CA GLY A 103 11.86 5.89 5.96
C GLY A 103 11.31 5.10 4.79
N ALA A 104 12.18 4.78 3.83
CA ALA A 104 11.79 4.03 2.64
C ALA A 104 12.97 3.28 2.07
N LEU A 105 12.70 2.13 1.45
CA LEU A 105 13.72 1.36 0.76
C LEU A 105 14.38 2.17 -0.36
N THR A 106 13.58 2.93 -1.12
CA THR A 106 14.06 3.82 -2.16
C THR A 106 14.28 5.21 -1.56
N ALA A 107 15.52 5.70 -1.60
CA ALA A 107 15.91 6.93 -0.91
C ALA A 107 15.08 8.15 -1.35
N GLU A 108 14.72 8.22 -2.62
CA GLU A 108 13.93 9.33 -3.17
C GLU A 108 12.52 9.41 -2.59
N ASN A 109 12.03 8.33 -1.99
CA ASN A 109 10.70 8.28 -1.41
C ASN A 109 10.64 8.82 0.03
N VAL A 110 11.78 9.05 0.66
CA VAL A 110 11.79 9.64 2.01
C VAL A 110 11.22 11.05 1.94
N GLY A 111 10.21 11.33 2.75
CA GLY A 111 9.47 12.59 2.71
C GLY A 111 8.25 12.58 1.82
N MET A 112 8.02 11.51 1.05
CA MET A 112 6.85 11.39 0.20
C MET A 112 5.57 11.30 1.04
N GLU A 113 4.51 11.93 0.54
CA GLU A 113 3.17 11.79 1.09
C GLU A 113 2.32 11.01 0.09
N VAL A 114 1.65 9.96 0.55
CA VAL A 114 0.77 9.16 -0.30
C VAL A 114 -0.60 9.03 0.35
N SER A 115 -1.64 9.16 -0.45
CA SER A 115 -3.02 9.09 0.01
C SER A 115 -3.61 7.72 -0.28
N ARG A 116 -4.32 7.17 0.70
CA ARG A 116 -4.93 5.84 0.60
C ARG A 116 -6.36 5.89 1.12
N THR A 117 -7.27 5.21 0.44
CA THR A 117 -8.64 5.05 0.89
C THR A 117 -8.76 3.74 1.64
N LEU A 118 -9.07 3.80 2.94
CA LEU A 118 -9.19 2.63 3.80
C LEU A 118 -10.65 2.34 4.12
N THR A 119 -11.04 1.08 3.97
CA THR A 119 -12.35 0.58 4.37
C THR A 119 -12.15 -0.60 5.30
N VAL A 120 -12.59 -0.47 6.55
CA VAL A 120 -12.44 -1.50 7.58
C VAL A 120 -13.80 -2.11 7.88
N ASN A 121 -13.82 -3.44 7.96
CA ASN A 121 -15.00 -4.19 8.38
C ASN A 121 -14.54 -5.33 9.28
N GLY A 122 -14.52 -5.08 10.61
CA GLY A 122 -14.02 -6.05 11.57
C GLY A 122 -12.54 -6.36 11.36
N ASP A 123 -12.24 -7.60 11.04
CA ASP A 123 -10.86 -8.05 10.78
C ASP A 123 -10.48 -8.01 9.30
N SER A 124 -11.28 -7.32 8.48
CA SER A 124 -11.00 -7.12 7.07
C SER A 124 -10.68 -5.65 6.80
N LEU A 125 -9.64 -5.41 6.03
CA LEU A 125 -9.23 -4.07 5.60
C LEU A 125 -9.05 -4.09 4.08
N VAL A 126 -9.64 -3.10 3.41
CA VAL A 126 -9.42 -2.88 1.98
C VAL A 126 -8.78 -1.51 1.82
N ILE A 127 -7.66 -1.46 1.13
CA ILE A 127 -6.97 -0.22 0.80
C ILE A 127 -7.01 -0.04 -0.71
N GLN A 128 -7.45 1.13 -1.15
CA GLN A 128 -7.50 1.47 -2.57
C GLN A 128 -6.72 2.75 -2.84
N LEU A 129 -6.08 2.79 -3.98
CA LEU A 129 -5.37 3.98 -4.47
C LEU A 129 -5.41 4.04 -5.99
N GLU A 130 -5.36 5.26 -6.50
CA GLU A 130 -5.17 5.51 -7.92
C GLU A 130 -3.69 5.71 -8.17
N THR A 131 -3.14 5.01 -9.16
CA THR A 131 -1.73 5.11 -9.55
C THR A 131 -1.62 4.80 -11.05
N THR A 132 -0.41 4.57 -11.51
CA THR A 132 -0.15 4.20 -12.89
C THR A 132 0.73 2.95 -12.95
N THR A 133 0.65 2.21 -14.05
CA THR A 133 1.60 1.15 -14.35
C THR A 133 2.95 1.77 -14.72
N ILE A 134 3.98 0.91 -14.89
CA ILE A 134 5.31 1.36 -15.33
C ILE A 134 5.22 2.10 -16.68
N GLU A 135 4.30 1.67 -17.55
CA GLU A 135 4.09 2.32 -18.86
C GLU A 135 3.24 3.58 -18.78
N GLY A 136 2.77 3.95 -17.58
CA GLY A 136 1.97 5.15 -17.37
C GLY A 136 0.47 4.98 -17.54
N GLU A 137 -0.02 3.75 -17.66
CA GLU A 137 -1.45 3.48 -17.75
C GLU A 137 -2.14 3.71 -16.40
N PRO A 138 -3.21 4.51 -16.31
CA PRO A 138 -3.95 4.69 -15.07
C PRO A 138 -4.60 3.39 -14.59
N ILE A 139 -4.43 3.08 -13.33
CA ILE A 139 -5.02 1.91 -12.68
C ILE A 139 -5.55 2.26 -11.29
N VAL A 140 -6.49 1.45 -10.81
CA VAL A 140 -6.89 1.44 -9.41
C VAL A 140 -6.30 0.18 -8.79
N ARG A 141 -5.49 0.36 -7.74
CA ARG A 141 -4.89 -0.73 -6.99
C ARG A 141 -5.73 -0.99 -5.75
N THR A 142 -6.08 -2.26 -5.55
CA THR A 142 -6.84 -2.70 -4.38
C THR A 142 -6.02 -3.74 -3.62
N LEU A 143 -5.80 -3.48 -2.33
CA LEU A 143 -5.11 -4.39 -1.44
C LEU A 143 -6.10 -4.84 -0.38
N THR A 144 -6.23 -6.15 -0.21
CA THR A 144 -7.12 -6.75 0.78
C THR A 144 -6.29 -7.42 1.86
N TRP A 145 -6.61 -7.11 3.11
CA TRP A 145 -5.83 -7.52 4.28
C TRP A 145 -6.72 -8.18 5.32
N GLU A 146 -6.13 -9.08 6.11
CA GLU A 146 -6.78 -9.60 7.32
C GLU A 146 -5.99 -9.18 8.56
N ARG A 147 -6.71 -8.89 9.65
CA ARG A 147 -6.10 -8.55 10.93
C ARG A 147 -5.53 -9.82 11.58
N VAL A 148 -4.28 -9.75 11.99
CA VAL A 148 -3.60 -10.88 12.65
C VAL A 148 -3.22 -10.55 14.10
N ALA A 149 -3.26 -9.27 14.45
CA ALA A 149 -3.03 -8.85 15.84
C ALA A 149 -3.61 -7.49 16.16
#